data_37724644ed1339782867564ebd0eb141
#
_entry.id   37724644ed1339782867564ebd0eb141
#
_cell.length_a   1.000
_cell.length_b   1.000
_cell.length_c   1.000
_cell.angle_alpha   90.00
_cell.angle_beta   90.00
_cell.angle_gamma   90.00
#
_symmetry.space_group_name_H-M   'P 1'
#
loop_
_entity.id
_entity.type
_entity.pdbx_description
1 polymer ?
#
loop_
_entity_poly.entity_id
_entity_poly.type
_entity_poly.pdbx_seq_one_letter_code
_entity_poly.pdbx_strand_id
1 'polypeptide(L)'
;MKLIESRQLAKLPWLMHAFSTRGGGVSRVYGGNALNLGFTKHDFRGAVERNRVLFLKTLDVVSGRKSWPLITLRQIHSDLIHCVDRPSEKLLVGDGLITNTPGLLIAVQAADCLPVIVVDRKRRAIGVFHAGWRGTAKRIVEKGVGEMRKHFGSDPRNMLAAIGPGIQSCCYEVGGEVRTKFESQFAYAASLFRELKESDPVREKYPLLFLTARAPGHSELPVKMFLDLVEANRRQLLDTGLAEKSIDASAPCTSCNRDILFSFRGDKGVTGRLLGVAGIRPN
;
A
#
# COMPACT_ATOMS: atom_id res chain seq x y z
N MET A 1 -8.19 11.15 16.24
CA MET A 1 -7.55 10.56 15.01
C MET A 1 -8.37 9.37 14.58
N LYS A 2 -8.67 9.23 13.28
CA LYS A 2 -9.40 8.07 12.72
C LYS A 2 -8.39 7.09 12.14
N LEU A 3 -8.57 5.79 12.35
CA LEU A 3 -7.76 4.71 11.79
C LEU A 3 -8.64 3.81 10.93
N ILE A 4 -8.03 3.14 9.97
CA ILE A 4 -8.65 2.09 9.17
C ILE A 4 -8.06 0.76 9.64
N GLU A 5 -8.91 -0.19 9.96
CA GLU A 5 -8.53 -1.51 10.43
C GLU A 5 -9.25 -2.59 9.62
N SER A 6 -8.57 -3.70 9.42
CA SER A 6 -9.21 -4.88 8.84
C SER A 6 -10.07 -5.58 9.90
N ARG A 7 -11.35 -5.80 9.58
CA ARG A 7 -12.28 -6.51 10.47
C ARG A 7 -11.84 -7.93 10.80
N GLN A 8 -11.11 -8.57 9.90
CA GLN A 8 -10.60 -9.94 10.12
C GLN A 8 -9.42 -9.93 11.09
N LEU A 9 -8.48 -9.01 10.89
CA LEU A 9 -7.29 -8.89 11.73
C LEU A 9 -7.63 -8.37 13.13
N ALA A 10 -8.64 -7.53 13.28
CA ALA A 10 -9.12 -7.01 14.57
C ALA A 10 -9.66 -8.11 15.50
N LYS A 11 -9.99 -9.31 14.98
CA LYS A 11 -10.38 -10.46 15.79
C LYS A 11 -9.21 -11.14 16.52
N LEU A 12 -7.97 -10.74 16.26
CA LEU A 12 -6.78 -11.30 16.88
C LEU A 12 -6.37 -10.42 18.07
N PRO A 13 -6.64 -10.79 19.34
CA PRO A 13 -6.41 -9.90 20.49
C PRO A 13 -4.94 -9.59 20.74
N TRP A 14 -4.05 -10.44 20.29
CA TRP A 14 -2.60 -10.26 20.40
C TRP A 14 -2.00 -9.37 19.31
N LEU A 15 -2.77 -9.06 18.26
CA LEU A 15 -2.32 -8.25 17.13
C LEU A 15 -2.74 -6.79 17.33
N MET A 16 -1.81 -5.88 17.14
CA MET A 16 -2.07 -4.47 16.86
C MET A 16 -1.82 -4.24 15.37
N HIS A 17 -2.79 -3.63 14.67
CA HIS A 17 -2.63 -3.23 13.27
C HIS A 17 -3.48 -2.02 12.95
N ALA A 18 -3.03 -1.20 12.04
CA ALA A 18 -3.81 -0.09 11.51
C ALA A 18 -3.23 0.44 10.21
N PHE A 19 -4.09 1.10 9.44
CA PHE A 19 -3.72 2.04 8.39
C PHE A 19 -4.10 3.44 8.86
N SER A 20 -3.13 4.36 8.89
CA SER A 20 -3.38 5.73 9.31
C SER A 20 -4.21 6.49 8.27
N THR A 21 -4.87 7.57 8.71
CA THR A 21 -5.55 8.52 7.83
C THR A 21 -4.82 9.86 7.80
N ARG A 22 -5.29 10.78 6.93
CA ARG A 22 -4.68 12.10 6.71
C ARG A 22 -4.87 13.07 7.88
N GLY A 23 -5.98 12.97 8.62
CA GLY A 23 -6.38 13.96 9.62
C GLY A 23 -5.90 13.66 11.04
N GLY A 24 -5.88 14.70 11.89
CA GLY A 24 -5.60 14.59 13.32
C GLY A 24 -4.12 14.75 13.70
N GLY A 25 -3.32 15.36 12.84
CA GLY A 25 -1.93 15.69 13.08
C GLY A 25 -1.66 17.20 13.25
N VAL A 26 -0.38 17.57 13.11
CA VAL A 26 0.09 18.96 13.28
C VAL A 26 0.77 19.52 12.02
N SER A 27 0.88 18.77 10.94
CA SER A 27 1.45 19.24 9.67
C SER A 27 0.51 20.27 9.03
N ARG A 28 1.08 21.42 8.60
CA ARG A 28 0.31 22.52 8.00
C ARG A 28 0.33 22.51 6.46
N VAL A 29 1.38 21.95 5.88
CA VAL A 29 1.65 21.98 4.42
C VAL A 29 0.67 21.18 3.57
N TYR A 30 -0.13 20.31 4.18
CA TYR A 30 -1.09 19.44 3.48
C TYR A 30 -2.56 19.77 3.83
N GLY A 31 -2.89 21.05 3.98
CA GLY A 31 -4.25 21.52 4.26
C GLY A 31 -4.59 21.70 5.74
N GLY A 32 -3.57 21.74 6.64
CA GLY A 32 -3.72 21.93 8.07
C GLY A 32 -4.15 20.66 8.82
N ASN A 33 -3.75 20.55 10.09
CA ASN A 33 -4.05 19.41 10.97
C ASN A 33 -3.77 18.02 10.35
N ALA A 34 -2.82 17.96 9.41
CA ALA A 34 -2.53 16.76 8.67
C ALA A 34 -1.59 15.83 9.44
N LEU A 35 -1.90 14.53 9.44
CA LEU A 35 -1.12 13.48 10.08
C LEU A 35 -0.11 12.91 9.07
N ASN A 36 0.83 13.72 8.61
CA ASN A 36 1.92 13.20 7.82
C ASN A 36 2.90 12.41 8.70
N LEU A 37 3.12 11.14 8.38
CA LEU A 37 3.97 10.22 9.14
C LEU A 37 5.30 9.89 8.42
N GLY A 38 5.51 10.45 7.22
CA GLY A 38 6.73 10.28 6.44
C GLY A 38 7.58 11.54 6.35
N PHE A 39 8.89 11.38 6.40
CA PHE A 39 9.82 12.50 6.20
C PHE A 39 9.86 12.87 4.71
N THR A 40 9.04 13.84 4.33
CA THR A 40 8.99 14.39 2.98
C THR A 40 9.77 15.70 2.91
N LYS A 41 10.23 16.09 1.71
CA LYS A 41 10.96 17.36 1.51
C LYS A 41 10.11 18.61 1.76
N HIS A 42 8.78 18.45 1.84
CA HIS A 42 7.84 19.57 1.97
C HIS A 42 7.41 19.84 3.40
N ASP A 43 7.60 18.88 4.32
CA ASP A 43 7.12 19.01 5.70
C ASP A 43 8.27 19.17 6.69
N PHE A 44 7.98 19.84 7.78
CA PHE A 44 8.96 20.10 8.82
C PHE A 44 9.21 18.83 9.64
N ARG A 45 10.47 18.42 9.78
CA ARG A 45 10.86 17.19 10.49
C ARG A 45 10.20 17.07 11.87
N GLY A 46 10.23 18.16 12.67
CA GLY A 46 9.61 18.18 13.99
C GLY A 46 8.07 18.01 13.96
N ALA A 47 7.39 18.38 12.88
CA ALA A 47 5.96 18.10 12.72
C ALA A 47 5.71 16.61 12.51
N VAL A 48 6.52 15.96 11.66
CA VAL A 48 6.45 14.50 11.42
C VAL A 48 6.74 13.73 12.71
N GLU A 49 7.75 14.13 13.47
CA GLU A 49 8.09 13.50 14.76
C GLU A 49 6.94 13.61 15.76
N ARG A 50 6.31 14.80 15.90
CA ARG A 50 5.12 14.99 16.73
C ARG A 50 3.94 14.14 16.23
N ASN A 51 3.72 14.07 14.93
CA ASN A 51 2.67 13.23 14.36
C ASN A 51 2.88 11.75 14.70
N ARG A 52 4.11 11.26 14.63
CA ARG A 52 4.45 9.88 15.00
C ARG A 52 4.15 9.60 16.48
N VAL A 53 4.47 10.54 17.36
CA VAL A 53 4.12 10.43 18.81
C VAL A 53 2.58 10.38 18.98
N LEU A 54 1.83 11.25 18.32
CA LEU A 54 0.37 11.25 18.35
C LEU A 54 -0.21 9.94 17.83
N PHE A 55 0.32 9.43 16.73
CA PHE A 55 -0.09 8.17 16.13
C PHE A 55 0.15 6.99 17.08
N LEU A 56 1.35 6.88 17.68
CA LEU A 56 1.68 5.81 18.63
C LEU A 56 0.77 5.84 19.88
N LYS A 57 0.43 7.04 20.38
CA LYS A 57 -0.55 7.18 21.48
C LYS A 57 -1.94 6.67 21.06
N THR A 58 -2.37 6.93 19.83
CA THR A 58 -3.67 6.46 19.32
C THR A 58 -3.72 4.95 19.15
N LEU A 59 -2.58 4.30 18.87
CA LEU A 59 -2.45 2.85 18.78
C LEU A 59 -2.43 2.14 20.15
N ASP A 60 -2.42 2.89 21.26
CA ASP A 60 -2.31 2.36 22.61
C ASP A 60 -1.09 1.44 22.83
N VAL A 61 0.05 1.89 22.27
CA VAL A 61 1.35 1.21 22.38
C VAL A 61 2.37 2.02 23.20
N VAL A 62 1.86 2.96 23.98
CA VAL A 62 2.64 3.83 24.88
C VAL A 62 2.27 3.52 26.31
N SER A 63 3.23 3.09 27.12
CA SER A 63 3.07 2.90 28.57
C SER A 63 4.02 3.80 29.32
N GLY A 64 3.47 4.81 30.04
CA GLY A 64 4.25 5.84 30.71
C GLY A 64 5.12 6.64 29.72
N ARG A 65 6.46 6.60 29.93
CA ARG A 65 7.43 7.24 29.02
C ARG A 65 7.95 6.33 27.91
N LYS A 66 7.58 5.05 27.88
CA LYS A 66 8.05 4.07 26.90
C LYS A 66 6.97 3.82 25.85
N SER A 67 7.37 3.84 24.59
CA SER A 67 6.55 3.37 23.46
C SER A 67 7.22 2.15 22.82
N TRP A 68 6.41 1.31 22.16
CA TRP A 68 7.00 0.27 21.34
C TRP A 68 7.86 0.90 20.24
N PRO A 69 9.07 0.39 19.98
CA PRO A 69 9.88 0.85 18.87
C PRO A 69 9.13 0.69 17.56
N LEU A 70 9.15 1.74 16.73
CA LEU A 70 8.57 1.76 15.40
C LEU A 70 9.68 1.64 14.35
N ILE A 71 9.76 0.50 13.67
CA ILE A 71 10.70 0.26 12.58
C ILE A 71 10.06 0.65 11.26
N THR A 72 10.73 1.51 10.51
CA THR A 72 10.38 1.90 9.15
C THR A 72 11.58 1.72 8.23
N LEU A 73 11.34 1.74 6.93
CA LEU A 73 12.36 1.55 5.88
C LEU A 73 12.59 2.83 5.07
N ARG A 74 13.77 2.94 4.49
CA ARG A 74 13.95 3.73 3.27
C ARG A 74 13.45 2.89 2.09
N GLN A 75 12.22 3.12 1.70
CA GLN A 75 11.54 2.42 0.62
C GLN A 75 12.08 2.87 -0.74
N ILE A 76 12.35 1.90 -1.61
CA ILE A 76 12.94 2.12 -2.94
C ILE A 76 12.16 1.41 -4.05
N HIS A 77 10.93 0.99 -3.77
CA HIS A 77 10.05 0.24 -4.67
C HIS A 77 10.71 -1.07 -5.14
N SER A 78 11.37 -1.75 -4.22
CA SER A 78 12.03 -3.04 -4.41
C SER A 78 11.14 -4.20 -3.96
N ASP A 79 11.74 -5.38 -3.91
CA ASP A 79 11.21 -6.60 -3.34
C ASP A 79 12.07 -7.08 -2.16
N LEU A 80 12.92 -6.19 -1.62
CA LEU A 80 13.78 -6.49 -0.48
C LEU A 80 12.97 -6.48 0.81
N ILE A 81 13.13 -7.55 1.59
CA ILE A 81 12.41 -7.80 2.84
C ILE A 81 13.41 -8.07 3.95
N HIS A 82 13.20 -7.47 5.11
CA HIS A 82 14.04 -7.66 6.28
C HIS A 82 13.26 -8.36 7.39
N CYS A 83 13.87 -9.42 7.96
CA CYS A 83 13.44 -10.00 9.21
C CYS A 83 14.06 -9.20 10.36
N VAL A 84 13.24 -8.69 11.28
CA VAL A 84 13.68 -7.83 12.37
C VAL A 84 13.19 -8.35 13.73
N ASP A 85 14.07 -8.36 14.72
CA ASP A 85 13.79 -8.76 16.11
C ASP A 85 14.01 -7.61 17.12
N ARG A 86 14.66 -6.53 16.67
CA ARG A 86 14.98 -5.34 17.46
C ARG A 86 15.16 -4.12 16.55
N PRO A 87 15.12 -2.90 17.12
CA PRO A 87 15.49 -1.70 16.38
C PRO A 87 16.91 -1.79 15.83
N SER A 88 17.10 -1.39 14.58
CA SER A 88 18.43 -1.30 13.95
C SER A 88 18.97 0.12 14.12
N GLU A 89 20.27 0.24 14.42
CA GLU A 89 20.98 1.53 14.43
C GLU A 89 21.09 2.11 13.00
N LYS A 90 21.12 1.24 11.98
CA LYS A 90 21.19 1.65 10.59
C LYS A 90 19.79 1.66 9.97
N LEU A 91 19.53 2.68 9.15
CA LEU A 91 18.30 2.74 8.36
C LEU A 91 18.29 1.60 7.32
N LEU A 92 17.35 0.68 7.48
CA LEU A 92 17.16 -0.44 6.56
C LEU A 92 16.62 0.08 5.22
N VAL A 93 17.14 -0.47 4.12
CA VAL A 93 16.72 -0.13 2.75
C VAL A 93 15.94 -1.30 2.17
N GLY A 94 14.69 -1.09 1.80
CA GLY A 94 13.83 -2.15 1.27
C GLY A 94 12.36 -1.75 1.33
N ASP A 95 11.48 -2.69 1.07
CA ASP A 95 10.04 -2.43 0.95
C ASP A 95 9.18 -3.43 1.75
N GLY A 96 9.80 -4.32 2.51
CA GLY A 96 9.11 -5.28 3.36
C GLY A 96 9.80 -5.50 4.70
N LEU A 97 9.02 -5.71 5.74
CA LEU A 97 9.45 -6.07 7.08
C LEU A 97 8.65 -7.27 7.58
N ILE A 98 9.32 -8.22 8.22
CA ILE A 98 8.69 -9.34 8.91
C ILE A 98 9.25 -9.47 10.33
N THR A 99 8.41 -9.91 11.27
CA THR A 99 8.81 -10.18 12.67
C THR A 99 7.85 -11.15 13.36
N ASN A 100 8.33 -11.80 14.41
CA ASN A 100 7.52 -12.48 15.42
C ASN A 100 7.81 -11.99 16.84
N THR A 101 8.51 -10.85 16.96
CA THR A 101 8.91 -10.27 18.25
C THR A 101 7.79 -9.44 18.86
N PRO A 102 7.32 -9.74 20.10
CA PRO A 102 6.36 -8.92 20.79
C PRO A 102 6.91 -7.55 21.19
N GLY A 103 6.04 -6.54 21.24
CA GLY A 103 6.40 -5.19 21.64
C GLY A 103 7.18 -4.40 20.58
N LEU A 104 7.21 -4.88 19.34
CA LEU A 104 7.84 -4.23 18.20
C LEU A 104 6.79 -3.86 17.15
N LEU A 105 6.86 -2.64 16.61
CA LEU A 105 6.04 -2.18 15.50
C LEU A 105 6.85 -2.18 14.22
N ILE A 106 6.31 -2.77 13.18
CA ILE A 106 6.85 -2.67 11.82
C ILE A 106 5.87 -1.91 10.93
N ALA A 107 6.37 -1.03 10.08
CA ALA A 107 5.51 -0.21 9.23
C ALA A 107 6.14 0.15 7.89
N VAL A 108 5.26 0.33 6.89
CA VAL A 108 5.60 0.92 5.59
C VAL A 108 4.81 2.20 5.36
N GLN A 109 5.42 3.13 4.63
CA GLN A 109 4.83 4.41 4.26
C GLN A 109 4.14 4.28 2.90
N ALA A 110 2.99 4.90 2.75
CA ALA A 110 2.22 4.88 1.51
C ALA A 110 1.57 6.24 1.20
N ALA A 111 1.45 6.52 -0.07
CA ALA A 111 0.56 7.51 -0.69
C ALA A 111 0.35 7.00 -2.12
N ASP A 112 -0.68 6.19 -2.32
CA ASP A 112 -1.09 5.44 -3.50
C ASP A 112 -0.56 4.00 -3.60
N CYS A 113 0.71 3.71 -3.28
CA CYS A 113 1.16 2.31 -3.17
C CYS A 113 0.40 1.59 -2.05
N LEU A 114 0.17 0.29 -2.20
CA LEU A 114 -0.58 -0.50 -1.22
C LEU A 114 0.30 -0.90 -0.03
N PRO A 115 -0.06 -0.55 1.20
CA PRO A 115 0.48 -1.21 2.38
C PRO A 115 -0.24 -2.55 2.56
N VAL A 116 0.48 -3.66 2.54
CA VAL A 116 -0.09 -5.01 2.71
C VAL A 116 0.40 -5.60 4.02
N ILE A 117 -0.52 -6.01 4.88
CA ILE A 117 -0.24 -6.68 6.15
C ILE A 117 -0.59 -8.15 6.01
N VAL A 118 0.35 -9.04 6.35
CA VAL A 118 0.15 -10.49 6.40
C VAL A 118 0.44 -10.99 7.81
N VAL A 119 -0.42 -11.86 8.33
CA VAL A 119 -0.37 -12.33 9.72
C VAL A 119 -0.54 -13.83 9.78
N ASP A 120 0.39 -14.55 10.39
CA ASP A 120 0.22 -15.96 10.73
C ASP A 120 -0.36 -16.09 12.14
N ARG A 121 -1.59 -16.62 12.23
CA ARG A 121 -2.33 -16.76 13.48
C ARG A 121 -1.71 -17.76 14.45
N LYS A 122 -1.07 -18.83 13.93
CA LYS A 122 -0.48 -19.90 14.75
C LYS A 122 0.91 -19.55 15.24
N ARG A 123 1.74 -18.98 14.36
CA ARG A 123 3.12 -18.61 14.68
C ARG A 123 3.24 -17.26 15.37
N ARG A 124 2.12 -16.49 15.43
CA ARG A 124 2.12 -15.09 15.86
C ARG A 124 3.23 -14.30 15.17
N ALA A 125 3.32 -14.45 13.84
CA ALA A 125 4.27 -13.74 13.00
C ALA A 125 3.53 -12.76 12.09
N ILE A 126 4.15 -11.64 11.80
CA ILE A 126 3.57 -10.56 10.99
C ILE A 126 4.54 -10.12 9.90
N GLY A 127 4.00 -9.69 8.77
CA GLY A 127 4.70 -9.02 7.69
C GLY A 127 3.98 -7.76 7.26
N VAL A 128 4.73 -6.72 6.91
CA VAL A 128 4.20 -5.47 6.34
C VAL A 128 4.99 -5.12 5.10
N PHE A 129 4.31 -4.97 3.97
CA PHE A 129 4.92 -4.82 2.64
C PHE A 129 4.41 -3.57 1.95
N HIS A 130 5.30 -2.83 1.30
CA HIS A 130 5.00 -1.69 0.44
C HIS A 130 4.88 -2.17 -1.00
N ALA A 131 3.67 -2.41 -1.47
CA ALA A 131 3.39 -2.93 -2.79
C ALA A 131 2.99 -1.81 -3.77
N GLY A 132 3.97 -1.04 -4.25
CA GLY A 132 3.83 -0.22 -5.45
C GLY A 132 3.91 -1.10 -6.71
N TRP A 133 3.62 -0.56 -7.91
CA TRP A 133 3.61 -1.36 -9.13
C TRP A 133 4.93 -2.10 -9.40
N ARG A 134 6.09 -1.47 -9.09
CA ARG A 134 7.42 -2.10 -9.25
C ARG A 134 7.62 -3.27 -8.29
N GLY A 135 7.26 -3.09 -7.01
CA GLY A 135 7.31 -4.15 -6.00
C GLY A 135 6.34 -5.29 -6.32
N THR A 136 5.13 -4.95 -6.76
CA THR A 136 4.12 -5.93 -7.19
C THR A 136 4.60 -6.74 -8.39
N ALA A 137 5.16 -6.09 -9.43
CA ALA A 137 5.73 -6.79 -10.58
C ALA A 137 6.93 -7.69 -10.21
N LYS A 138 7.64 -7.39 -9.12
CA LYS A 138 8.70 -8.22 -8.54
C LYS A 138 8.20 -9.25 -7.53
N ARG A 139 6.87 -9.35 -7.34
CA ARG A 139 6.21 -10.31 -6.45
C ARG A 139 6.54 -10.12 -4.97
N ILE A 140 6.60 -8.87 -4.49
CA ILE A 140 7.01 -8.57 -3.11
C ILE A 140 6.12 -9.26 -2.06
N VAL A 141 4.81 -9.36 -2.28
CA VAL A 141 3.89 -9.98 -1.32
C VAL A 141 4.06 -11.50 -1.30
N GLU A 142 4.21 -12.14 -2.47
CA GLU A 142 4.51 -13.56 -2.60
C GLU A 142 5.84 -13.91 -1.92
N LYS A 143 6.90 -13.12 -2.20
CA LYS A 143 8.21 -13.26 -1.53
C LYS A 143 8.09 -13.05 -0.02
N GLY A 144 7.25 -12.09 0.42
CA GLY A 144 6.99 -11.84 1.82
C GLY A 144 6.43 -13.05 2.56
N VAL A 145 5.45 -13.71 1.97
CA VAL A 145 4.92 -14.98 2.49
C VAL A 145 6.01 -16.05 2.50
N GLY A 146 6.85 -16.12 1.46
CA GLY A 146 8.01 -17.02 1.40
C GLY A 146 9.02 -16.78 2.52
N GLU A 147 9.38 -15.53 2.79
CA GLU A 147 10.27 -15.18 3.90
C GLU A 147 9.65 -15.49 5.27
N MET A 148 8.34 -15.27 5.47
CA MET A 148 7.65 -15.69 6.69
C MET A 148 7.68 -17.21 6.88
N ARG A 149 7.54 -17.99 5.81
CA ARG A 149 7.69 -19.45 5.86
C ARG A 149 9.10 -19.85 6.26
N LYS A 150 10.10 -19.23 5.66
CA LYS A 150 11.53 -19.53 5.90
C LYS A 150 11.94 -19.17 7.33
N HIS A 151 11.59 -18.00 7.83
CA HIS A 151 12.04 -17.52 9.13
C HIS A 151 11.21 -18.03 10.31
N PHE A 152 9.91 -18.26 10.13
CA PHE A 152 9.01 -18.57 11.24
C PHE A 152 8.31 -19.93 11.09
N GLY A 153 8.55 -20.65 9.98
CA GLY A 153 7.81 -21.89 9.69
C GLY A 153 6.31 -21.65 9.47
N SER A 154 5.97 -20.46 8.98
CA SER A 154 4.58 -20.05 8.72
C SER A 154 3.94 -20.88 7.62
N ASP A 155 2.64 -21.14 7.75
CA ASP A 155 1.83 -21.87 6.76
C ASP A 155 0.76 -20.93 6.18
N PRO A 156 0.70 -20.71 4.85
CA PRO A 156 -0.31 -19.85 4.22
C PRO A 156 -1.75 -20.19 4.60
N ARG A 157 -2.06 -21.45 4.89
CA ARG A 157 -3.39 -21.89 5.36
C ARG A 157 -3.79 -21.27 6.71
N ASN A 158 -2.82 -20.83 7.50
CA ASN A 158 -3.04 -20.18 8.79
C ASN A 158 -2.91 -18.65 8.71
N MET A 159 -2.63 -18.11 7.52
CA MET A 159 -2.43 -16.68 7.35
C MET A 159 -3.74 -15.93 7.06
N LEU A 160 -3.75 -14.68 7.50
CA LEU A 160 -4.70 -13.64 7.11
C LEU A 160 -3.92 -12.50 6.47
N ALA A 161 -4.53 -11.82 5.51
CA ALA A 161 -3.94 -10.65 4.88
C ALA A 161 -4.93 -9.50 4.81
N ALA A 162 -4.42 -8.27 4.93
CA ALA A 162 -5.17 -7.04 4.67
C ALA A 162 -4.39 -6.16 3.69
N ILE A 163 -5.03 -5.83 2.57
CA ILE A 163 -4.55 -4.85 1.60
C ILE A 163 -5.12 -3.50 2.01
N GLY A 164 -4.27 -2.59 2.47
CA GLY A 164 -4.67 -1.28 2.97
C GLY A 164 -4.97 -0.25 1.88
N PRO A 165 -5.31 1.00 2.28
CA PRO A 165 -5.62 2.06 1.35
C PRO A 165 -4.50 2.31 0.35
N GLY A 166 -4.85 2.36 -0.92
CA GLY A 166 -3.96 2.67 -2.03
C GLY A 166 -4.75 3.11 -3.25
N ILE A 167 -4.08 3.50 -4.32
CA ILE A 167 -4.75 3.88 -5.55
C ILE A 167 -5.34 2.65 -6.23
N GLN A 168 -6.59 2.73 -6.69
CA GLN A 168 -7.28 1.62 -7.32
C GLN A 168 -7.47 1.85 -8.82
N SER A 169 -7.99 0.84 -9.52
CA SER A 169 -8.25 0.84 -10.97
C SER A 169 -9.18 1.96 -11.44
N CYS A 170 -9.94 2.59 -10.55
CA CYS A 170 -10.74 3.79 -10.87
C CYS A 170 -9.87 5.03 -11.16
N CYS A 171 -8.64 5.11 -10.62
CA CYS A 171 -7.78 6.28 -10.66
C CYS A 171 -6.33 6.00 -11.11
N TYR A 172 -5.91 4.73 -11.14
CA TYR A 172 -4.52 4.38 -11.38
C TYR A 172 -4.22 4.25 -12.88
N GLU A 173 -4.20 5.37 -13.57
CA GLU A 173 -3.74 5.45 -14.96
C GLU A 173 -2.23 5.17 -15.05
N VAL A 174 -1.83 4.29 -15.97
CA VAL A 174 -0.46 3.85 -16.18
C VAL A 174 -0.09 3.82 -17.67
N GLY A 175 1.20 3.89 -17.97
CA GLY A 175 1.72 3.79 -19.32
C GLY A 175 1.93 2.35 -19.79
N GLY A 176 2.22 2.18 -21.08
CA GLY A 176 2.45 0.87 -21.70
C GLY A 176 3.61 0.09 -21.11
N GLU A 177 4.63 0.80 -20.59
CA GLU A 177 5.79 0.20 -19.92
C GLU A 177 5.39 -0.61 -18.67
N VAL A 178 4.36 -0.17 -17.95
CA VAL A 178 3.83 -0.89 -16.78
C VAL A 178 3.14 -2.18 -17.25
N ARG A 179 2.31 -2.09 -18.29
CA ARG A 179 1.63 -3.25 -18.90
C ARG A 179 2.63 -4.30 -19.34
N THR A 180 3.61 -3.92 -20.16
CA THR A 180 4.66 -4.84 -20.65
C THR A 180 5.37 -5.54 -19.49
N LYS A 181 5.66 -4.78 -18.40
CA LYS A 181 6.30 -5.35 -17.22
C LYS A 181 5.42 -6.38 -16.51
N PHE A 182 4.12 -6.14 -16.40
CA PHE A 182 3.19 -7.09 -15.78
C PHE A 182 2.98 -8.32 -16.68
N GLU A 183 2.83 -8.15 -17.98
CA GLU A 183 2.69 -9.25 -18.96
C GLU A 183 3.92 -10.18 -18.96
N SER A 184 5.11 -9.64 -18.74
CA SER A 184 6.33 -10.46 -18.59
C SER A 184 6.39 -11.25 -17.28
N GLN A 185 5.54 -10.97 -16.30
CA GLN A 185 5.58 -11.59 -14.97
C GLN A 185 4.36 -12.45 -14.65
N PHE A 186 3.19 -12.13 -15.22
CA PHE A 186 1.93 -12.75 -14.84
C PHE A 186 1.16 -13.21 -16.07
N ALA A 187 0.80 -14.49 -16.14
CA ALA A 187 -0.03 -15.04 -17.21
C ALA A 187 -1.42 -14.38 -17.27
N TYR A 188 -1.90 -13.89 -16.13
CA TYR A 188 -3.20 -13.21 -15.99
C TYR A 188 -3.12 -11.68 -16.17
N ALA A 189 -1.96 -11.14 -16.57
CA ALA A 189 -1.74 -9.68 -16.59
C ALA A 189 -2.81 -8.92 -17.37
N ALA A 190 -3.26 -9.43 -18.51
CA ALA A 190 -4.28 -8.77 -19.35
C ALA A 190 -5.56 -8.43 -18.55
N SER A 191 -5.97 -9.27 -17.61
CA SER A 191 -7.17 -9.05 -16.79
C SER A 191 -6.99 -7.98 -15.70
N LEU A 192 -5.76 -7.51 -15.46
CA LEU A 192 -5.45 -6.46 -14.49
C LEU A 192 -5.58 -5.05 -15.07
N PHE A 193 -5.74 -4.93 -16.39
CA PHE A 193 -5.79 -3.65 -17.07
C PHE A 193 -7.17 -3.38 -17.65
N ARG A 194 -7.68 -2.18 -17.42
CA ARG A 194 -8.88 -1.65 -18.03
C ARG A 194 -8.50 -0.52 -18.97
N GLU A 195 -8.92 -0.60 -20.21
CA GLU A 195 -8.71 0.42 -21.22
C GLU A 195 -9.97 1.29 -21.36
N LEU A 196 -9.77 2.59 -21.41
CA LEU A 196 -10.81 3.57 -21.77
C LEU A 196 -10.34 4.30 -23.02
N LYS A 197 -11.11 4.15 -24.09
CA LYS A 197 -10.97 5.00 -25.27
C LYS A 197 -11.62 6.35 -24.95
N GLU A 198 -10.90 7.45 -25.18
CA GLU A 198 -11.54 8.75 -25.10
C GLU A 198 -12.60 8.85 -26.19
N SER A 199 -13.82 9.29 -25.84
CA SER A 199 -14.82 9.61 -26.84
C SER A 199 -14.48 10.98 -27.46
N ASP A 200 -14.58 11.07 -28.78
CA ASP A 200 -14.53 12.35 -29.47
C ASP A 200 -15.97 12.75 -29.80
N PRO A 201 -16.53 13.77 -29.11
CA PRO A 201 -17.92 14.21 -29.35
C PRO A 201 -18.18 14.62 -30.80
N VAL A 202 -17.15 15.10 -31.52
CA VAL A 202 -17.26 15.45 -32.95
C VAL A 202 -17.33 14.18 -33.79
N ARG A 203 -16.53 13.17 -33.46
CA ARG A 203 -16.51 11.87 -34.14
C ARG A 203 -17.81 11.10 -33.91
N GLU A 204 -18.36 11.16 -32.69
CA GLU A 204 -19.66 10.55 -32.36
C GLU A 204 -20.82 11.25 -33.07
N LYS A 205 -20.78 12.59 -33.16
CA LYS A 205 -21.83 13.38 -33.82
C LYS A 205 -21.77 13.32 -35.35
N TYR A 206 -20.59 13.17 -35.92
CA TYR A 206 -20.35 13.21 -37.39
C TYR A 206 -19.47 12.04 -37.86
N PRO A 207 -19.89 10.77 -37.70
CA PRO A 207 -19.06 9.61 -37.97
C PRO A 207 -18.62 9.53 -39.46
N LEU A 208 -19.44 10.07 -40.37
CA LEU A 208 -19.13 10.07 -41.81
C LEU A 208 -17.93 10.96 -42.19
N LEU A 209 -17.66 12.04 -41.43
CA LEU A 209 -16.48 12.88 -41.67
C LEU A 209 -15.17 12.13 -41.40
N PHE A 210 -15.22 11.04 -40.68
CA PHE A 210 -14.05 10.25 -40.27
C PHE A 210 -13.91 8.92 -41.00
N LEU A 211 -14.81 8.64 -41.99
CA LEU A 211 -14.71 7.45 -42.80
C LEU A 211 -13.61 7.55 -43.90
N THR A 212 -13.17 8.76 -44.25
CA THR A 212 -12.10 8.96 -45.21
C THR A 212 -10.74 9.01 -44.47
N ALA A 213 -9.98 7.96 -44.61
CA ALA A 213 -8.71 7.67 -43.90
C ALA A 213 -7.53 8.67 -44.14
N ARG A 214 -7.80 9.86 -44.71
CA ARG A 214 -6.75 10.82 -45.12
C ARG A 214 -6.98 12.25 -44.68
N ALA A 215 -7.91 12.54 -43.77
CA ALA A 215 -8.06 13.90 -43.24
C ALA A 215 -6.89 14.21 -42.28
N PRO A 216 -6.23 15.38 -42.42
CA PRO A 216 -5.21 15.80 -41.44
C PRO A 216 -5.82 15.88 -40.03
N GLY A 217 -5.20 15.23 -39.03
CA GLY A 217 -5.69 15.17 -37.66
C GLY A 217 -6.29 13.84 -37.20
N HIS A 218 -6.27 12.79 -38.04
CA HIS A 218 -6.66 11.43 -37.64
C HIS A 218 -5.54 10.73 -36.86
N SER A 219 -5.19 11.24 -35.69
CA SER A 219 -4.51 10.42 -34.69
C SER A 219 -5.56 9.50 -34.03
N GLU A 220 -5.17 8.25 -33.78
CA GLU A 220 -5.98 7.39 -32.91
C GLU A 220 -6.20 8.10 -31.59
N LEU A 221 -7.43 8.06 -31.07
CA LEU A 221 -7.74 8.64 -29.79
C LEU A 221 -6.86 7.99 -28.72
N PRO A 222 -6.27 8.77 -27.80
CA PRO A 222 -5.43 8.20 -26.77
C PRO A 222 -6.24 7.21 -25.93
N VAL A 223 -5.70 6.03 -25.77
CA VAL A 223 -6.25 4.99 -24.91
C VAL A 223 -5.67 5.17 -23.53
N LYS A 224 -6.51 5.51 -22.55
CA LYS A 224 -6.12 5.54 -21.14
C LYS A 224 -6.19 4.13 -20.58
N MET A 225 -5.13 3.71 -19.94
CA MET A 225 -5.00 2.39 -19.35
C MET A 225 -4.93 2.50 -17.82
N PHE A 226 -5.75 1.71 -17.13
CA PHE A 226 -5.85 1.69 -15.66
C PHE A 226 -5.47 0.32 -15.13
N LEU A 227 -4.55 0.29 -14.16
CA LEU A 227 -4.09 -0.94 -13.51
C LEU A 227 -4.88 -1.23 -12.23
N ASP A 228 -5.34 -2.45 -12.07
CA ASP A 228 -5.84 -2.98 -10.80
C ASP A 228 -4.70 -3.57 -9.97
N LEU A 229 -4.07 -2.70 -9.19
CA LEU A 229 -2.96 -3.07 -8.31
C LEU A 229 -3.43 -3.90 -7.11
N VAL A 230 -4.68 -3.69 -6.66
CA VAL A 230 -5.28 -4.45 -5.57
C VAL A 230 -5.46 -5.90 -5.98
N GLU A 231 -6.08 -6.14 -7.14
CA GLU A 231 -6.29 -7.48 -7.68
C GLU A 231 -4.96 -8.20 -7.96
N ALA A 232 -3.94 -7.49 -8.46
CA ALA A 232 -2.62 -8.07 -8.69
C ALA A 232 -1.99 -8.62 -7.39
N ASN A 233 -2.10 -7.88 -6.28
CA ASN A 233 -1.58 -8.33 -4.99
C ASN A 233 -2.48 -9.40 -4.35
N ARG A 234 -3.81 -9.32 -4.53
CA ARG A 234 -4.75 -10.35 -4.08
C ARG A 234 -4.42 -11.70 -4.73
N ARG A 235 -4.18 -11.74 -6.03
CA ARG A 235 -3.78 -12.96 -6.76
C ARG A 235 -2.47 -13.52 -6.27
N GLN A 236 -1.46 -12.69 -6.01
CA GLN A 236 -0.21 -13.16 -5.42
C GLN A 236 -0.43 -13.85 -4.08
N LEU A 237 -1.29 -13.31 -3.22
CA LEU A 237 -1.64 -13.95 -1.94
C LEU A 237 -2.34 -15.30 -2.15
N LEU A 238 -3.26 -15.40 -3.11
CA LEU A 238 -3.91 -16.65 -3.47
C LEU A 238 -2.92 -17.69 -4.01
N ASP A 239 -2.01 -17.28 -4.90
CA ASP A 239 -0.98 -18.12 -5.49
C ASP A 239 -0.01 -18.70 -4.43
N THR A 240 0.17 -18.02 -3.29
CA THR A 240 0.93 -18.56 -2.16
C THR A 240 0.17 -19.58 -1.33
N GLY A 241 -1.13 -19.75 -1.56
CA GLY A 241 -1.99 -20.70 -0.85
C GLY A 241 -2.85 -20.10 0.28
N LEU A 242 -2.94 -18.78 0.40
CA LEU A 242 -3.95 -18.16 1.27
C LEU A 242 -5.35 -18.42 0.71
N ALA A 243 -6.30 -18.71 1.60
CA ALA A 243 -7.71 -18.83 1.21
C ALA A 243 -8.29 -17.44 0.87
N GLU A 244 -9.16 -17.35 -0.13
CA GLU A 244 -9.78 -16.09 -0.56
C GLU A 244 -10.46 -15.34 0.60
N LYS A 245 -11.23 -16.05 1.42
CA LYS A 245 -11.86 -15.49 2.63
C LYS A 245 -10.89 -14.96 3.69
N SER A 246 -9.61 -15.27 3.57
CA SER A 246 -8.53 -14.82 4.47
C SER A 246 -7.88 -13.53 3.99
N ILE A 247 -8.32 -12.97 2.87
CA ILE A 247 -7.76 -11.74 2.26
C ILE A 247 -8.82 -10.64 2.33
N ASP A 248 -8.52 -9.59 3.09
CA ASP A 248 -9.32 -8.36 3.14
C ASP A 248 -8.72 -7.33 2.19
N ALA A 249 -9.45 -7.00 1.12
CA ALA A 249 -9.08 -6.01 0.12
C ALA A 249 -10.12 -4.88 0.03
N SER A 250 -10.84 -4.60 1.12
CA SER A 250 -11.97 -3.67 1.17
C SER A 250 -11.57 -2.21 1.42
N ALA A 251 -10.28 -1.91 1.55
CA ALA A 251 -9.80 -0.55 1.84
C ALA A 251 -10.09 0.42 0.67
N PRO A 252 -10.36 1.71 0.97
CA PRO A 252 -10.74 2.70 -0.03
C PRO A 252 -9.58 3.15 -0.94
N CYS A 253 -9.94 3.62 -2.14
CA CYS A 253 -8.99 4.28 -3.05
C CYS A 253 -8.49 5.60 -2.45
N THR A 254 -7.18 5.81 -2.41
CA THR A 254 -6.54 7.02 -1.89
C THR A 254 -6.91 8.26 -2.72
N SER A 255 -6.90 8.14 -4.04
CA SER A 255 -7.16 9.26 -4.94
C SER A 255 -8.64 9.69 -4.96
N CYS A 256 -9.60 8.77 -4.72
CA CYS A 256 -11.02 9.11 -4.58
C CYS A 256 -11.35 9.72 -3.21
N ASN A 257 -10.55 9.43 -2.18
CA ASN A 257 -10.84 9.80 -0.78
C ASN A 257 -9.76 10.74 -0.21
N ARG A 258 -9.38 11.78 -0.95
CA ARG A 258 -8.31 12.73 -0.56
C ARG A 258 -8.65 13.57 0.67
N ASP A 259 -9.89 13.66 1.05
CA ASP A 259 -10.35 14.28 2.29
C ASP A 259 -9.86 13.54 3.54
N ILE A 260 -9.73 12.22 3.45
CA ILE A 260 -9.31 11.36 4.57
C ILE A 260 -7.98 10.61 4.33
N LEU A 261 -7.43 10.60 3.11
CA LEU A 261 -6.22 9.88 2.74
C LEU A 261 -5.24 10.78 1.96
N PHE A 262 -3.96 10.50 2.08
CA PHE A 262 -2.94 11.09 1.21
C PHE A 262 -2.86 10.32 -0.10
N SER A 263 -2.80 11.05 -1.22
CA SER A 263 -2.62 10.49 -2.56
C SER A 263 -1.56 11.27 -3.34
N PHE A 264 -0.49 10.61 -3.73
CA PHE A 264 0.56 11.25 -4.55
C PHE A 264 0.04 11.67 -5.92
N ARG A 265 -0.78 10.81 -6.55
CA ARG A 265 -1.41 11.08 -7.83
C ARG A 265 -2.45 12.20 -7.72
N GLY A 266 -3.37 12.08 -6.74
CA GLY A 266 -4.45 13.03 -6.53
C GLY A 266 -3.98 14.40 -6.07
N ASP A 267 -2.95 14.47 -5.24
CA ASP A 267 -2.34 15.72 -4.72
C ASP A 267 -1.20 16.24 -5.63
N LYS A 268 -1.07 15.73 -6.86
CA LYS A 268 -0.10 16.19 -7.88
C LYS A 268 1.36 16.21 -7.38
N GLY A 269 1.74 15.20 -6.59
CA GLY A 269 3.11 15.00 -6.10
C GLY A 269 3.43 15.69 -4.77
N VAL A 270 2.62 16.62 -4.28
CA VAL A 270 2.83 17.32 -2.99
C VAL A 270 1.89 16.76 -1.95
N THR A 271 2.30 15.72 -1.27
CA THR A 271 1.44 15.00 -0.31
C THR A 271 2.26 14.42 0.85
N GLY A 272 1.56 14.15 1.97
CA GLY A 272 2.12 13.41 3.11
C GLY A 272 2.21 11.91 2.86
N ARG A 273 2.52 11.18 3.93
CA ARG A 273 2.58 9.70 3.90
C ARG A 273 1.69 9.13 5.00
N LEU A 274 0.91 8.15 4.61
CA LEU A 274 0.21 7.24 5.52
C LEU A 274 1.18 6.16 6.01
N LEU A 275 0.84 5.48 7.10
CA LEU A 275 1.50 4.25 7.54
C LEU A 275 0.51 3.08 7.52
N GLY A 276 0.97 1.95 6.96
CA GLY A 276 0.43 0.64 7.30
C GLY A 276 1.33 0.03 8.35
N VAL A 277 0.80 -0.30 9.52
CA VAL A 277 1.55 -0.72 10.70
C VAL A 277 0.97 -1.98 11.30
N ALA A 278 1.85 -2.87 11.78
CA ALA A 278 1.48 -4.02 12.59
C ALA A 278 2.48 -4.25 13.72
N GLY A 279 2.00 -4.87 14.81
CA GLY A 279 2.80 -5.25 15.96
C GLY A 279 2.16 -6.38 16.75
N ILE A 280 2.95 -7.09 17.53
CA ILE A 280 2.52 -8.18 18.40
C ILE A 280 2.49 -7.67 19.83
N ARG A 281 1.33 -7.78 20.50
CA ARG A 281 1.22 -7.39 21.93
C ARG A 281 2.08 -8.31 22.78
N PRO A 282 2.86 -7.75 23.74
CA PRO A 282 3.46 -8.56 24.79
C PRO A 282 2.38 -9.30 25.57
N ASN A 283 2.71 -10.47 26.07
CA ASN A 283 1.81 -11.27 26.90
C ASN A 283 1.62 -10.58 28.24
#